data_dedef7ca47cd43b5d8e22338cf94d774
#
_entry.id   dedef7ca47cd43b5d8e22338cf94d774
#
_cell.length_a   1.000
_cell.length_b   1.000
_cell.length_c   1.000
_cell.angle_alpha   90.00
_cell.angle_beta   90.00
_cell.angle_gamma   90.00
#
_symmetry.space_group_name_H-M   'P 1'
#
loop_
_entity.id
_entity.type
_entity.pdbx_description
1 polymer ?
#
loop_
_entity_poly.entity_id
_entity_poly.type
_entity_poly.pdbx_seq_one_letter_code
_entity_poly.pdbx_strand_id
1 'polypeptide(L)'
;MRYKHFKNADADISALTVGTWGIAGANSAGVTWGDVDTEESIAAIRQMIDNGVNMVDTAPIYGDGHSETVVGQALKDGYREKVYLATKFGSYISHYTGKSVRDNKYNSVEREIDESLARLQTDYIAVSYTHLTLPTIYSV
;
A
#
# COMPACT_ATOMS: atom_id res chain seq x y z
N MET A 1 -12.23 18.64 -0.89
CA MET A 1 -11.27 17.84 -1.68
C MET A 1 -11.54 18.02 -3.16
N ARG A 2 -10.51 18.01 -4.03
CA ARG A 2 -10.69 17.93 -5.50
C ARG A 2 -10.54 16.47 -5.94
N TYR A 3 -11.35 16.06 -6.92
CA TYR A 3 -11.31 14.71 -7.49
C TYR A 3 -11.01 14.77 -8.98
N LYS A 4 -10.39 13.72 -9.50
CA LYS A 4 -10.12 13.50 -10.91
C LYS A 4 -10.86 12.25 -11.35
N HIS A 5 -11.65 12.38 -12.41
CA HIS A 5 -12.37 11.26 -12.98
C HIS A 5 -11.45 10.38 -13.85
N PHE A 6 -11.39 9.11 -13.56
CA PHE A 6 -10.66 8.11 -14.33
C PHE A 6 -11.63 7.29 -15.17
N LYS A 7 -11.79 7.69 -16.44
CA LYS A 7 -12.79 7.14 -17.37
C LYS A 7 -12.75 5.61 -17.51
N ASN A 8 -11.54 4.99 -17.52
CA ASN A 8 -11.40 3.55 -17.72
C ASN A 8 -11.85 2.72 -16.50
N ALA A 9 -11.91 3.32 -15.34
CA ALA A 9 -12.32 2.68 -14.09
C ALA A 9 -13.68 3.22 -13.59
N ASP A 10 -14.26 4.20 -14.29
CA ASP A 10 -15.47 4.93 -13.88
C ASP A 10 -15.38 5.38 -12.40
N ALA A 11 -14.26 5.97 -12.04
CA ALA A 11 -13.92 6.27 -10.65
C ALA A 11 -13.46 7.71 -10.48
N ASP A 12 -13.98 8.39 -9.46
CA ASP A 12 -13.54 9.71 -9.03
C ASP A 12 -12.54 9.56 -7.90
N ILE A 13 -11.26 9.82 -8.17
CA ILE A 13 -10.17 9.67 -7.20
C ILE A 13 -9.72 11.04 -6.71
N SER A 14 -9.53 11.17 -5.40
CA SER A 14 -9.03 12.39 -4.76
C SER A 14 -7.66 12.80 -5.32
N ALA A 15 -7.45 14.10 -5.47
CA ALA A 15 -6.18 14.66 -5.94
C ALA A 15 -5.01 14.42 -4.95
N LEU A 16 -5.32 14.06 -3.72
CA LEU A 16 -4.38 13.63 -2.70
C LEU A 16 -4.59 12.15 -2.40
N THR A 17 -3.49 11.46 -2.11
CA THR A 17 -3.47 10.04 -1.74
C THR A 17 -2.79 9.89 -0.37
N VAL A 18 -3.28 9.01 0.46
CA VAL A 18 -2.58 8.58 1.68
C VAL A 18 -1.43 7.66 1.28
N GLY A 19 -0.20 8.15 1.34
CA GLY A 19 1.00 7.33 1.18
C GLY A 19 1.47 6.82 2.54
N THR A 20 1.71 5.50 2.65
CA THR A 20 1.90 4.85 3.95
C THR A 20 3.33 4.39 4.22
N TRP A 21 4.29 4.81 3.42
CA TRP A 21 5.70 4.49 3.67
C TRP A 21 6.21 5.08 4.99
N GLY A 22 5.76 6.27 5.36
CA GLY A 22 6.14 6.95 6.61
C GLY A 22 5.69 6.23 7.88
N ILE A 23 4.67 5.36 7.80
CA ILE A 23 4.17 4.55 8.92
C ILE A 23 4.70 3.12 8.93
N ALA A 24 5.74 2.85 8.16
CA ALA A 24 6.33 1.51 8.05
C ALA A 24 6.99 1.01 9.35
N GLY A 25 7.23 1.89 10.31
CA GLY A 25 7.93 1.55 11.55
C GLY A 25 9.41 1.20 11.34
N ALA A 26 10.12 0.91 12.42
CA ALA A 26 11.49 0.42 12.32
C ALA A 26 11.52 -0.99 11.73
N ASN A 27 12.33 -1.23 10.72
CA ASN A 27 12.54 -2.56 10.16
C ASN A 27 14.01 -2.94 10.11
N SER A 28 14.27 -4.25 9.95
CA SER A 28 15.61 -4.81 9.88
C SER A 28 16.44 -4.33 8.69
N ALA A 29 15.82 -3.76 7.66
CA ALA A 29 16.49 -3.23 6.47
C ALA A 29 16.93 -1.76 6.65
N GLY A 30 16.59 -1.09 7.75
CA GLY A 30 17.03 0.26 8.09
C GLY A 30 16.48 1.37 7.18
N VAL A 31 15.48 1.08 6.36
CA VAL A 31 14.89 2.03 5.39
C VAL A 31 13.55 2.53 5.92
N THR A 32 13.59 3.23 7.05
CA THR A 32 12.37 3.81 7.66
C THR A 32 12.70 5.13 8.34
N TRP A 33 11.67 5.88 8.72
CA TRP A 33 11.82 7.13 9.47
C TRP A 33 11.84 6.93 10.99
N GLY A 34 11.99 5.68 11.48
CA GLY A 34 12.03 5.33 12.88
C GLY A 34 10.72 4.72 13.39
N ASP A 35 10.62 4.65 14.71
CA ASP A 35 9.44 4.13 15.38
C ASP A 35 8.24 5.05 15.18
N VAL A 36 7.09 4.45 14.93
CA VAL A 36 5.83 5.15 14.68
C VAL A 36 4.75 4.53 15.56
N ASP A 37 3.95 5.37 16.20
CA ASP A 37 2.81 4.91 16.96
C ASP A 37 1.71 4.40 16.03
N THR A 38 1.27 3.17 16.26
CA THR A 38 0.27 2.49 15.42
C THR A 38 -1.10 3.13 15.56
N GLU A 39 -1.51 3.50 16.76
CA GLU A 39 -2.83 4.10 17.00
C GLU A 39 -2.91 5.51 16.41
N GLU A 40 -1.85 6.30 16.54
CA GLU A 40 -1.75 7.60 15.88
C GLU A 40 -1.79 7.46 14.36
N SER A 41 -1.13 6.46 13.81
CA SER A 41 -1.14 6.16 12.37
C SER A 41 -2.54 5.80 11.87
N ILE A 42 -3.26 4.94 12.58
CA ILE A 42 -4.64 4.57 12.29
C ILE A 42 -5.54 5.81 12.33
N ALA A 43 -5.42 6.61 13.38
CA ALA A 43 -6.21 7.83 13.54
C ALA A 43 -5.93 8.83 12.39
N ALA A 44 -4.67 9.00 11.99
CA ALA A 44 -4.28 9.88 10.90
C ALA A 44 -4.85 9.41 9.55
N ILE A 45 -4.78 8.11 9.24
CA ILE A 45 -5.37 7.55 8.02
C ILE A 45 -6.89 7.82 7.99
N ARG A 46 -7.60 7.49 9.07
CA ARG A 46 -9.04 7.70 9.19
C ARG A 46 -9.41 9.18 9.05
N GLN A 47 -8.66 10.07 9.69
CA GLN A 47 -8.87 11.50 9.57
C GLN A 47 -8.71 12.01 8.13
N MET A 48 -7.72 11.52 7.38
CA MET A 48 -7.57 11.86 5.97
C MET A 48 -8.77 11.39 5.13
N ILE A 49 -9.26 10.17 5.37
CA ILE A 49 -10.42 9.62 4.69
C ILE A 49 -11.68 10.44 5.02
N ASP A 50 -11.91 10.79 6.28
CA ASP A 50 -13.05 11.61 6.71
C ASP A 50 -12.99 13.04 6.11
N ASN A 51 -11.80 13.53 5.77
CA ASN A 51 -11.59 14.77 5.02
C ASN A 51 -11.69 14.62 3.49
N GLY A 52 -12.14 13.45 3.01
CA GLY A 52 -12.46 13.19 1.61
C GLY A 52 -11.30 12.64 0.77
N VAL A 53 -10.19 12.19 1.39
CA VAL A 53 -9.21 11.39 0.65
C VAL A 53 -9.78 9.98 0.47
N ASN A 54 -9.82 9.51 -0.78
CA ASN A 54 -10.37 8.18 -1.10
C ASN A 54 -9.38 7.27 -1.84
N MET A 55 -8.08 7.55 -1.74
CA MET A 55 -7.02 6.69 -2.26
C MET A 55 -5.98 6.44 -1.18
N VAL A 56 -5.67 5.18 -0.93
CA VAL A 56 -4.62 4.73 0.00
C VAL A 56 -3.61 3.91 -0.78
N ASP A 57 -2.32 4.25 -0.66
CA ASP A 57 -1.21 3.57 -1.31
C ASP A 57 -0.24 2.99 -0.28
N THR A 58 -0.04 1.69 -0.33
CA THR A 58 0.85 0.92 0.53
C THR A 58 1.74 -0.03 -0.27
N ALA A 59 2.57 -0.84 0.40
CA ALA A 59 3.37 -1.89 -0.23
C ALA A 59 3.81 -2.96 0.78
N PRO A 60 4.02 -4.22 0.32
CA PRO A 60 4.55 -5.30 1.17
C PRO A 60 5.91 -5.00 1.78
N ILE A 61 6.78 -4.30 1.03
CA ILE A 61 8.13 -3.96 1.50
C ILE A 61 8.13 -2.85 2.58
N TYR A 62 7.02 -2.13 2.78
CA TYR A 62 6.94 -1.06 3.77
C TYR A 62 6.87 -1.64 5.18
N GLY A 63 8.02 -1.62 5.88
CA GLY A 63 8.16 -2.23 7.19
C GLY A 63 7.95 -3.74 7.21
N ASP A 64 8.27 -4.44 6.10
CA ASP A 64 8.07 -5.89 5.96
C ASP A 64 6.60 -6.30 6.23
N GLY A 65 5.67 -5.58 5.61
CA GLY A 65 4.23 -5.80 5.74
C GLY A 65 3.56 -5.05 6.91
N HIS A 66 4.33 -4.39 7.78
CA HIS A 66 3.77 -3.64 8.91
C HIS A 66 2.81 -2.54 8.45
N SER A 67 3.20 -1.77 7.43
CA SER A 67 2.36 -0.71 6.87
C SER A 67 1.01 -1.25 6.36
N GLU A 68 1.00 -2.38 5.65
CA GLU A 68 -0.24 -3.03 5.21
C GLU A 68 -1.11 -3.48 6.39
N THR A 69 -0.50 -3.98 7.46
CA THR A 69 -1.21 -4.38 8.68
C THR A 69 -1.89 -3.18 9.36
N VAL A 70 -1.17 -2.06 9.48
CA VAL A 70 -1.73 -0.81 10.04
C VAL A 70 -2.86 -0.27 9.16
N VAL A 71 -2.68 -0.27 7.83
CA VAL A 71 -3.73 0.12 6.87
C VAL A 71 -4.95 -0.79 7.02
N GLY A 72 -4.78 -2.11 7.09
CA GLY A 72 -5.87 -3.06 7.29
C GLY A 72 -6.68 -2.76 8.55
N GLN A 73 -6.02 -2.40 9.65
CA GLN A 73 -6.69 -1.99 10.89
C GLN A 73 -7.42 -0.64 10.73
N ALA A 74 -6.81 0.32 10.05
CA ALA A 74 -7.42 1.63 9.80
C ALA A 74 -8.69 1.52 8.94
N LEU A 75 -8.73 0.56 8.02
CA LEU A 75 -9.84 0.37 7.09
C LEU A 75 -11.01 -0.46 7.65
N LYS A 76 -10.98 -0.89 8.90
CA LYS A 76 -12.13 -1.51 9.59
C LYS A 76 -13.29 -0.52 9.75
N ASP A 77 -14.40 -1.04 10.26
CA ASP A 77 -15.56 -0.25 10.68
C ASP A 77 -16.16 0.62 9.55
N GLY A 78 -16.19 0.09 8.32
CA GLY A 78 -16.79 0.76 7.16
C GLY A 78 -15.87 1.78 6.47
N TYR A 79 -14.57 1.80 6.78
CA TYR A 79 -13.62 2.65 6.07
C TYR A 79 -13.14 2.04 4.75
N ARG A 80 -13.16 0.69 4.64
CA ARG A 80 -12.69 -0.01 3.44
C ARG A 80 -13.47 0.39 2.19
N GLU A 81 -14.77 0.53 2.30
CA GLU A 81 -15.69 0.88 1.22
C GLU A 81 -15.56 2.33 0.77
N LYS A 82 -14.92 3.18 1.58
CA LYS A 82 -14.72 4.60 1.28
C LYS A 82 -13.49 4.86 0.39
N VAL A 83 -12.65 3.85 0.17
CA VAL A 83 -11.34 4.07 -0.48
C VAL A 83 -11.03 3.08 -1.60
N TYR A 84 -10.30 3.58 -2.57
CA TYR A 84 -9.54 2.77 -3.52
C TYR A 84 -8.20 2.41 -2.88
N LEU A 85 -7.99 1.11 -2.64
CA LEU A 85 -6.79 0.61 -2.01
C LEU A 85 -5.81 0.13 -3.06
N ALA A 86 -4.60 0.69 -3.03
CA ALA A 86 -3.48 0.29 -3.87
C ALA A 86 -2.37 -0.34 -3.03
N THR A 87 -1.80 -1.41 -3.53
CA THR A 87 -0.56 -2.00 -3.02
C THR A 87 0.35 -2.39 -4.17
N LYS A 88 1.49 -2.97 -3.87
CA LYS A 88 2.52 -3.29 -4.87
C LYS A 88 2.92 -4.75 -4.78
N PHE A 89 3.70 -5.21 -5.75
CA PHE A 89 4.33 -6.53 -5.76
C PHE A 89 5.72 -6.45 -6.38
N GLY A 90 6.46 -7.56 -6.34
CA GLY A 90 7.77 -7.70 -6.98
C GLY A 90 8.93 -7.17 -6.15
N SER A 91 8.70 -6.80 -4.88
CA SER A 91 9.78 -6.45 -3.94
C SER A 91 9.36 -6.79 -2.50
N TYR A 92 10.12 -7.65 -1.85
CA TYR A 92 9.88 -8.08 -0.47
C TYR A 92 11.19 -8.26 0.30
N ILE A 93 11.13 -8.39 1.60
CA ILE A 93 12.28 -8.74 2.44
C ILE A 93 12.37 -10.25 2.59
N SER A 94 13.49 -10.82 2.21
CA SER A 94 13.74 -12.26 2.41
C SER A 94 14.00 -12.57 3.89
N HIS A 95 13.15 -13.38 4.49
CA HIS A 95 13.31 -13.83 5.89
C HIS A 95 14.59 -14.65 6.11
N TYR A 96 15.17 -15.22 5.05
CA TYR A 96 16.43 -15.96 5.13
C TYR A 96 17.67 -15.05 5.16
N THR A 97 17.63 -13.93 4.46
CA THR A 97 18.81 -13.07 4.27
C THR A 97 18.66 -11.69 4.91
N GLY A 98 17.45 -11.30 5.32
CA GLY A 98 17.12 -9.95 5.78
C GLY A 98 17.28 -8.87 4.71
N LYS A 99 17.44 -9.24 3.44
CA LYS A 99 17.68 -8.31 2.33
C LYS A 99 16.46 -8.19 1.44
N SER A 100 16.33 -7.02 0.81
CA SER A 100 15.34 -6.82 -0.24
C SER A 100 15.63 -7.74 -1.44
N VAL A 101 14.60 -8.42 -1.89
CA VAL A 101 14.60 -9.28 -3.08
C VAL A 101 13.62 -8.71 -4.08
N ARG A 102 13.96 -8.81 -5.37
CA ARG A 102 13.09 -8.45 -6.48
C ARG A 102 12.73 -9.70 -7.27
N ASP A 103 11.44 -10.02 -7.31
CA ASP A 103 10.96 -11.20 -8.02
C ASP A 103 9.55 -10.96 -8.59
N ASN A 104 9.46 -10.91 -9.91
CA ASN A 104 8.20 -10.72 -10.64
C ASN A 104 7.74 -12.02 -11.34
N LYS A 105 8.20 -13.18 -10.88
CA LYS A 105 7.70 -14.46 -11.38
C LYS A 105 6.24 -14.64 -10.96
N TYR A 106 5.45 -15.30 -11.80
CA TYR A 106 4.03 -15.51 -11.59
C TYR A 106 3.69 -16.02 -10.18
N ASN A 107 4.32 -17.11 -9.75
CA ASN A 107 4.05 -17.70 -8.43
C ASN A 107 4.44 -16.77 -7.27
N SER A 108 5.45 -15.92 -7.46
CA SER A 108 5.86 -14.95 -6.44
C SER A 108 4.84 -13.81 -6.33
N VAL A 109 4.34 -13.34 -7.46
CA VAL A 109 3.30 -12.29 -7.51
C VAL A 109 2.00 -12.78 -6.87
N GLU A 110 1.55 -14.01 -7.20
CA GLU A 110 0.35 -14.61 -6.62
C GLU A 110 0.46 -14.70 -5.10
N ARG A 111 1.56 -15.26 -4.59
CA ARG A 111 1.83 -15.34 -3.15
C ARG A 111 1.85 -13.96 -2.48
N GLU A 112 2.55 -12.98 -3.07
CA GLU A 112 2.64 -11.63 -2.50
C GLU A 112 1.27 -10.94 -2.42
N ILE A 113 0.40 -11.17 -3.41
CA ILE A 113 -0.97 -10.64 -3.40
C ILE A 113 -1.78 -11.29 -2.28
N ASP A 114 -1.73 -12.62 -2.14
CA ASP A 114 -2.44 -13.33 -1.07
C ASP A 114 -1.98 -12.87 0.32
N GLU A 115 -0.67 -12.72 0.51
CA GLU A 115 -0.09 -12.20 1.74
C GLU A 115 -0.53 -10.75 2.02
N SER A 116 -0.61 -9.90 0.98
CA SER A 116 -1.10 -8.52 1.10
C SER A 116 -2.57 -8.47 1.47
N LEU A 117 -3.42 -9.28 0.84
CA LEU A 117 -4.84 -9.38 1.17
C LEU A 117 -5.04 -9.80 2.64
N ALA A 118 -4.24 -10.77 3.10
CA ALA A 118 -4.29 -11.21 4.49
C ALA A 118 -3.89 -10.11 5.49
N ARG A 119 -2.81 -9.35 5.23
CA ARG A 119 -2.37 -8.23 6.07
C ARG A 119 -3.35 -7.07 6.04
N LEU A 120 -3.87 -6.73 4.88
CA LEU A 120 -4.86 -5.67 4.65
C LEU A 120 -6.26 -6.04 5.15
N GLN A 121 -6.50 -7.32 5.50
CA GLN A 121 -7.77 -7.85 6.00
C GLN A 121 -8.94 -7.52 5.06
N THR A 122 -8.74 -7.68 3.74
CA THR A 122 -9.71 -7.45 2.68
C THR A 122 -9.62 -8.56 1.64
N ASP A 123 -10.69 -8.77 0.90
CA ASP A 123 -10.79 -9.75 -0.18
C ASP A 123 -10.53 -9.14 -1.57
N TYR A 124 -10.33 -7.82 -1.64
CA TYR A 124 -10.05 -7.13 -2.90
C TYR A 124 -9.12 -5.94 -2.76
N ILE A 125 -8.34 -5.69 -3.82
CA ILE A 125 -7.45 -4.55 -4.00
C ILE A 125 -7.89 -3.83 -5.27
N ALA A 126 -8.01 -2.50 -5.23
CA ALA A 126 -8.42 -1.72 -6.39
C ALA A 126 -7.29 -1.63 -7.44
N VAL A 127 -6.05 -1.51 -6.99
CA VAL A 127 -4.87 -1.42 -7.86
C VAL A 127 -3.72 -2.20 -7.25
N SER A 128 -3.09 -3.06 -8.05
CA SER A 128 -1.79 -3.66 -7.72
C SER A 128 -0.80 -3.36 -8.83
N TYR A 129 0.39 -2.89 -8.50
CA TYR A 129 1.41 -2.52 -9.48
C TYR A 129 2.81 -2.89 -8.99
N THR A 130 3.77 -2.92 -9.92
CA THR A 130 5.15 -3.27 -9.57
C THR A 130 5.78 -2.17 -8.71
N HIS A 131 6.50 -2.56 -7.68
CA HIS A 131 7.32 -1.62 -6.89
C HIS A 131 8.44 -1.00 -7.73
N LEU A 132 8.78 -1.63 -8.85
CA LEU A 132 9.77 -1.18 -9.81
C LEU A 132 9.11 -0.27 -10.83
N THR A 133 9.68 0.89 -11.08
CA THR A 133 9.33 1.68 -12.27
C THR A 133 9.67 0.86 -13.50
N LEU A 134 8.66 0.57 -14.33
CA LEU A 134 8.94 0.09 -15.68
C LEU A 134 9.83 1.14 -16.37
N PRO A 135 10.89 0.73 -17.08
CA PRO A 135 11.63 1.67 -17.91
C PRO A 135 10.63 2.29 -18.88
N THR A 136 10.50 3.61 -18.83
CA THR A 136 9.69 4.33 -19.81
C THR A 136 10.41 4.20 -21.14
N ILE A 137 9.98 3.28 -21.98
CA ILE A 137 10.46 3.19 -23.35
C ILE A 137 9.76 4.31 -24.08
N TYR A 138 10.44 5.43 -24.26
CA TYR A 138 10.04 6.41 -25.24
C TYR A 138 10.36 5.85 -26.62
N SER A 139 9.39 5.25 -27.28
CA SER A 139 9.43 5.15 -28.73
C SER A 139 9.06 6.52 -29.27
N VAL A 140 10.00 7.17 -29.88
CA VAL A 140 9.79 8.35 -30.73
C VAL A 140 9.12 7.92 -32.03
#